data_e73e3b0e3cb164a83d42aa70ff71c23a
#
_entry.id   e73e3b0e3cb164a83d42aa70ff71c23a
#
_cell.length_a   1.000
_cell.length_b   1.000
_cell.length_c   1.000
_cell.angle_alpha   90.00
_cell.angle_beta   90.00
_cell.angle_gamma   90.00
#
_symmetry.space_group_name_H-M   'P 1'
#
loop_
_entity.id
_entity.type
_entity.pdbx_description
1 polymer ?
#
loop_
_entity_poly.entity_id
_entity_poly.type
_entity_poly.pdbx_seq_one_letter_code
_entity_poly.pdbx_strand_id
1 'polypeptide(L)'
;MELIYYGHSCFALHHKDIMLLVDPFFTGNTWETAKADDITCNYIFVSHGHDDHYGDSDSIAVRNHALFISTPEVVSRAEKAGIAVKAMHLGGKGDFPFGTIRMVPAFHGAGVPGGHAAGALITFFGKTIYYAGEIG
;
A
#
# COMPACT_ATOMS: atom_id res chain seq x y z
N MET A 1 -5.72 -16.91 5.58
CA MET A 1 -5.61 -15.48 5.17
C MET A 1 -6.99 -14.85 5.22
N GLU A 2 -7.06 -13.65 5.73
CA GLU A 2 -8.27 -12.84 5.78
C GLU A 2 -8.07 -11.59 4.94
N LEU A 3 -9.05 -11.23 4.11
CA LEU A 3 -9.07 -9.97 3.38
C LEU A 3 -10.11 -9.06 4.05
N ILE A 4 -9.69 -7.87 4.46
CA ILE A 4 -10.55 -6.89 5.13
C ILE A 4 -10.67 -5.68 4.22
N TYR A 5 -11.88 -5.37 3.78
CA TYR A 5 -12.13 -4.23 2.90
C TYR A 5 -12.62 -3.03 3.71
N TYR A 6 -11.95 -1.89 3.54
CA TYR A 6 -12.26 -0.66 4.27
C TYR A 6 -12.95 0.41 3.43
N GLY A 7 -13.25 0.11 2.19
CA GLY A 7 -13.90 1.06 1.28
C GLY A 7 -12.91 1.74 0.34
N HIS A 8 -13.40 2.26 -0.77
CA HIS A 8 -12.60 2.82 -1.87
C HIS A 8 -11.64 1.74 -2.39
N SER A 9 -10.35 2.00 -2.41
CA SER A 9 -9.33 0.99 -2.76
C SER A 9 -8.56 0.49 -1.53
N CYS A 10 -9.01 0.85 -0.33
CA CYS A 10 -8.34 0.52 0.93
C CYS A 10 -8.75 -0.86 1.40
N PHE A 11 -7.76 -1.76 1.52
CA PHE A 11 -8.00 -3.10 2.07
C PHE A 11 -6.75 -3.62 2.78
N ALA A 12 -6.91 -4.68 3.54
CA ALA A 12 -5.80 -5.34 4.20
C ALA A 12 -5.84 -6.86 3.98
N LEU A 13 -4.66 -7.46 3.96
CA LEU A 13 -4.46 -8.90 4.00
C LEU A 13 -3.88 -9.24 5.37
N HIS A 14 -4.49 -10.17 6.06
CA HIS A 14 -4.13 -10.53 7.42
C HIS A 14 -3.98 -12.03 7.57
N HIS A 15 -2.91 -12.46 8.22
CA HIS A 15 -2.70 -13.85 8.60
C HIS A 15 -1.81 -13.88 9.84
N LYS A 16 -2.31 -14.52 10.91
CA LYS A 16 -1.62 -14.54 12.22
C LYS A 16 -1.30 -13.11 12.67
N ASP A 17 -0.03 -12.81 12.92
CA ASP A 17 0.40 -11.50 13.42
C ASP A 17 0.80 -10.53 12.31
N ILE A 18 0.64 -10.91 11.03
CA ILE A 18 1.08 -10.12 9.90
C ILE A 18 -0.12 -9.49 9.21
N MET A 19 -0.05 -8.17 9.04
CA MET A 19 -1.03 -7.41 8.25
C MET A 19 -0.33 -6.56 7.21
N LEU A 20 -0.73 -6.73 5.95
CA LEU A 20 -0.37 -5.87 4.83
C LEU A 20 -1.56 -4.98 4.51
N LEU A 21 -1.39 -3.69 4.67
CA LEU A 21 -2.42 -2.67 4.38
C LEU A 21 -2.14 -2.07 3.02
N VAL A 22 -3.18 -1.92 2.19
CA VAL A 22 -3.07 -1.42 0.83
C VAL A 22 -3.87 -0.13 0.67
N ASP A 23 -3.24 0.89 0.10
CA ASP A 23 -3.84 2.20 -0.21
C ASP A 23 -4.68 2.73 0.95
N PRO A 24 -4.04 3.12 2.07
CA PRO A 24 -4.70 3.33 3.37
C PRO A 24 -5.45 4.66 3.46
N PHE A 25 -6.49 4.81 2.66
CA PHE A 25 -7.35 5.99 2.65
C PHE A 25 -8.49 5.82 3.66
N PHE A 26 -8.32 6.38 4.86
CA PHE A 26 -9.32 6.35 5.93
C PHE A 26 -9.95 7.73 6.14
N THR A 27 -9.12 8.75 6.36
CA THR A 27 -9.60 10.13 6.55
C THR A 27 -10.17 10.66 5.24
N GLY A 28 -11.47 10.93 5.22
CA GLY A 28 -12.19 11.34 4.02
C GLY A 28 -12.86 10.21 3.25
N ASN A 29 -12.64 8.96 3.68
CA ASN A 29 -13.30 7.80 3.08
C ASN A 29 -14.76 7.75 3.56
N THR A 30 -15.68 7.74 2.60
CA THR A 30 -17.12 7.80 2.91
C THR A 30 -17.68 6.52 3.53
N TRP A 31 -16.97 5.42 3.46
CA TRP A 31 -17.39 4.15 4.07
C TRP A 31 -17.27 4.15 5.59
N GLU A 32 -16.31 4.90 6.14
CA GLU A 32 -16.09 5.10 7.58
C GLU A 32 -16.12 3.82 8.42
N THR A 33 -15.59 2.72 7.87
CA THR A 33 -15.59 1.41 8.54
C THR A 33 -14.55 1.31 9.64
N ALA A 34 -13.54 2.18 9.59
CA ALA A 34 -12.45 2.23 10.58
C ALA A 34 -11.80 3.60 10.55
N LYS A 35 -11.04 3.91 11.59
CA LYS A 35 -10.23 5.13 11.67
C LYS A 35 -8.76 4.77 11.56
N ALA A 36 -7.97 5.65 10.94
CA ALA A 36 -6.53 5.45 10.79
C ALA A 36 -5.85 5.14 12.13
N ASP A 37 -6.26 5.82 13.20
CA ASP A 37 -5.67 5.65 14.54
C ASP A 37 -5.91 4.26 15.14
N ASP A 38 -6.88 3.52 14.63
CA ASP A 38 -7.23 2.19 15.14
C ASP A 38 -6.51 1.06 14.38
N ILE A 39 -5.78 1.39 13.32
CA ILE A 39 -5.15 0.38 12.46
C ILE A 39 -3.79 -0.01 12.99
N THR A 40 -3.58 -1.33 13.10
CA THR A 40 -2.28 -1.95 13.40
C THR A 40 -1.85 -2.74 12.18
N CYS A 41 -0.64 -2.49 11.67
CA CYS A 41 -0.12 -3.20 10.51
C CYS A 41 1.41 -3.27 10.54
N ASN A 42 1.96 -4.18 9.74
CA ASN A 42 3.41 -4.38 9.61
C ASN A 42 3.94 -3.81 8.30
N TYR A 43 3.09 -3.78 7.27
CA TYR A 43 3.45 -3.38 5.92
C TYR A 43 2.36 -2.52 5.31
N ILE A 44 2.77 -1.53 4.51
CA ILE A 44 1.85 -0.71 3.72
C ILE A 44 2.33 -0.74 2.28
N PHE A 45 1.43 -1.08 1.35
CA PHE A 45 1.66 -0.95 -0.08
C PHE A 45 0.78 0.16 -0.62
N VAL A 46 1.38 1.06 -1.41
CA VAL A 46 0.64 2.15 -2.07
C VAL A 46 0.86 2.08 -3.58
N SER A 47 -0.25 2.13 -4.32
CA SER A 47 -0.24 1.98 -5.76
C SER A 47 0.28 3.23 -6.49
N HIS A 48 -0.06 4.42 -5.99
CA HIS A 48 0.35 5.69 -6.56
C HIS A 48 0.14 6.83 -5.55
N GLY A 49 0.57 8.03 -5.88
CA GLY A 49 0.69 9.12 -4.93
C GLY A 49 -0.53 10.02 -4.75
N HIS A 50 -1.68 9.70 -5.36
CA HIS A 50 -2.90 10.50 -5.11
C HIS A 50 -3.35 10.35 -3.66
N ASP A 51 -3.98 11.40 -3.10
CA ASP A 51 -4.31 11.46 -1.68
C ASP A 51 -5.34 10.40 -1.26
N ASP A 52 -6.23 9.99 -2.17
CA ASP A 52 -7.22 8.95 -1.90
C ASP A 52 -6.66 7.51 -1.98
N HIS A 53 -5.34 7.39 -2.15
CA HIS A 53 -4.60 6.13 -2.11
C HIS A 53 -3.44 6.20 -1.12
N TYR A 54 -2.59 7.22 -1.21
CA TYR A 54 -1.53 7.45 -0.22
C TYR A 54 -2.14 7.64 1.18
N GLY A 55 -3.20 8.42 1.25
CA GLY A 55 -4.05 8.56 2.42
C GLY A 55 -3.31 8.84 3.71
N ASP A 56 -3.59 8.03 4.70
CA ASP A 56 -3.04 8.14 6.06
C ASP A 56 -1.75 7.34 6.25
N SER A 57 -1.03 7.03 5.15
CA SER A 57 0.20 6.22 5.20
C SER A 57 1.20 6.71 6.23
N ASP A 58 1.46 8.02 6.27
CA ASP A 58 2.50 8.58 7.15
C ASP A 58 2.17 8.31 8.61
N SER A 59 0.97 8.66 9.06
CA SER A 59 0.59 8.50 10.47
C SER A 59 0.53 7.03 10.88
N ILE A 60 0.00 6.18 10.01
CA ILE A 60 -0.12 4.74 10.29
C ILE A 60 1.26 4.09 10.35
N ALA A 61 2.13 4.38 9.37
CA ALA A 61 3.47 3.80 9.32
C ALA A 61 4.34 4.26 10.48
N VAL A 62 4.29 5.53 10.84
CA VAL A 62 5.07 6.06 11.97
C VAL A 62 4.63 5.39 13.26
N ARG A 63 3.33 5.31 13.52
CA ARG A 63 2.79 4.74 14.76
C ARG A 63 3.05 3.25 14.88
N ASN A 64 3.02 2.51 13.76
CA ASN A 64 3.19 1.06 13.74
C ASN A 64 4.62 0.60 13.43
N HIS A 65 5.54 1.50 13.11
CA HIS A 65 6.86 1.16 12.58
C HIS A 65 6.74 0.23 11.37
N ALA A 66 5.77 0.50 10.50
CA ALA A 66 5.51 -0.32 9.32
C ALA A 66 6.51 -0.03 8.21
N LEU A 67 6.78 -1.04 7.38
CA LEU A 67 7.56 -0.86 6.16
C LEU A 67 6.64 -0.38 5.04
N PHE A 68 6.97 0.75 4.44
CA PHE A 68 6.22 1.35 3.35
C PHE A 68 6.81 0.90 2.00
N ILE A 69 5.96 0.36 1.13
CA ILE A 69 6.35 -0.26 -0.14
C ILE A 69 5.62 0.44 -1.28
N SER A 70 6.35 0.96 -2.25
CA SER A 70 5.78 1.60 -3.44
C SER A 70 6.84 1.84 -4.50
N THR A 71 6.50 2.61 -5.54
CA THR A 71 7.46 3.09 -6.53
C THR A 71 8.43 4.09 -5.91
N PRO A 72 9.63 4.30 -6.50
CA PRO A 72 10.62 5.20 -5.92
C PRO A 72 10.11 6.63 -5.68
N GLU A 73 9.29 7.16 -6.58
CA GLU A 73 8.79 8.53 -6.47
C GLU A 73 7.81 8.68 -5.32
N VAL A 74 6.97 7.67 -5.08
CA VAL A 74 6.03 7.66 -3.94
C VAL A 74 6.79 7.41 -2.64
N VAL A 75 7.73 6.48 -2.63
CA VAL A 75 8.58 6.16 -1.48
C VAL A 75 9.33 7.41 -0.98
N SER A 76 9.78 8.27 -1.90
CA SER A 76 10.47 9.50 -1.53
C SER A 76 9.64 10.38 -0.59
N ARG A 77 8.33 10.42 -0.78
CA ARG A 77 7.41 11.15 0.11
C ARG A 77 7.38 10.53 1.50
N ALA A 78 7.27 9.21 1.59
CA ALA A 78 7.24 8.51 2.88
C ALA A 78 8.58 8.62 3.62
N GLU A 79 9.68 8.56 2.89
CA GLU A 79 11.02 8.67 3.46
C GLU A 79 11.23 10.00 4.17
N LYS A 80 10.66 11.08 3.63
CA LYS A 80 10.72 12.41 4.26
C LYS A 80 9.99 12.45 5.60
N ALA A 81 9.04 11.57 5.82
CA ALA A 81 8.32 11.45 7.10
C ALA A 81 9.04 10.56 8.12
N GLY A 82 10.23 10.05 7.78
CA GLY A 82 11.03 9.22 8.68
C GLY A 82 10.60 7.75 8.72
N ILE A 83 9.91 7.28 7.69
CA ILE A 83 9.35 5.94 7.61
C ILE A 83 10.36 5.01 6.93
N ALA A 84 10.46 3.75 7.42
CA ALA A 84 11.23 2.72 6.73
C ALA A 84 10.55 2.38 5.40
N VAL A 85 11.32 2.32 4.31
CA VAL A 85 10.78 2.20 2.97
C VAL A 85 11.45 1.09 2.17
N LYS A 86 10.69 0.55 1.20
CA LYS A 86 11.17 -0.35 0.16
C LYS A 86 10.64 0.14 -1.18
N ALA A 87 11.53 0.65 -2.02
CA ALA A 87 11.18 1.11 -3.36
C ALA A 87 11.30 -0.04 -4.36
N MET A 88 10.33 -0.14 -5.26
CA MET A 88 10.35 -1.10 -6.36
C MET A 88 9.84 -0.44 -7.63
N HIS A 89 10.54 -0.72 -8.74
CA HIS A 89 10.11 -0.24 -10.05
C HIS A 89 9.04 -1.16 -10.64
N LEU A 90 8.29 -0.66 -11.62
CA LEU A 90 7.36 -1.47 -12.39
C LEU A 90 8.12 -2.66 -13.03
N GLY A 91 7.54 -3.84 -12.94
CA GLY A 91 8.17 -5.08 -13.37
C GLY A 91 9.07 -5.72 -12.32
N GLY A 92 9.42 -4.99 -11.26
CA GLY A 92 10.23 -5.52 -10.18
C GLY A 92 9.45 -6.38 -9.19
N LYS A 93 10.16 -7.23 -8.47
CA LYS A 93 9.59 -8.10 -7.45
C LYS A 93 10.39 -7.96 -6.16
N GLY A 94 9.71 -7.84 -5.04
CA GLY A 94 10.31 -7.85 -3.72
C GLY A 94 9.90 -9.10 -2.94
N ASP A 95 10.81 -9.60 -2.12
CA ASP A 95 10.55 -10.72 -1.22
C ASP A 95 10.39 -10.20 0.21
N PHE A 96 9.38 -10.70 0.90
CA PHE A 96 9.04 -10.30 2.27
C PHE A 96 8.73 -11.54 3.09
N PRO A 97 8.71 -11.45 4.43
CA PRO A 97 8.33 -12.59 5.26
C PRO A 97 6.99 -13.23 4.93
N PHE A 98 6.04 -12.45 4.41
CA PHE A 98 4.71 -12.96 4.05
C PHE A 98 4.65 -13.56 2.63
N GLY A 99 5.65 -13.34 1.79
CA GLY A 99 5.67 -13.78 0.39
C GLY A 99 6.30 -12.74 -0.52
N THR A 100 5.62 -12.39 -1.62
CA THR A 100 6.20 -11.51 -2.64
C THR A 100 5.22 -10.45 -3.09
N ILE A 101 5.75 -9.32 -3.58
CA ILE A 101 5.00 -8.32 -4.33
C ILE A 101 5.73 -8.09 -5.64
N ARG A 102 5.02 -8.27 -6.76
CA ARG A 102 5.50 -7.86 -8.08
C ARG A 102 4.73 -6.63 -8.52
N MET A 103 5.45 -5.57 -8.84
CA MET A 103 4.86 -4.32 -9.33
C MET A 103 4.49 -4.49 -10.80
N VAL A 104 3.26 -4.14 -11.16
CA VAL A 104 2.76 -4.19 -12.54
C VAL A 104 2.25 -2.80 -12.94
N PRO A 105 2.21 -2.48 -14.25
CA PRO A 105 1.71 -1.19 -14.70
C PRO A 105 0.22 -1.01 -14.41
N ALA A 106 -0.19 0.25 -14.15
CA ALA A 106 -1.57 0.67 -14.12
C ALA A 106 -1.70 1.95 -14.95
N PHE A 107 -2.74 2.05 -15.75
CA PHE A 107 -2.94 3.20 -16.63
C PHE A 107 -3.72 4.29 -15.89
N HIS A 108 -3.01 5.05 -15.09
CA HIS A 108 -3.58 6.11 -14.24
C HIS A 108 -2.48 7.14 -13.94
N GLY A 109 -2.86 8.30 -13.44
CA GLY A 109 -1.89 9.32 -13.03
C GLY A 109 -1.08 8.87 -11.83
N ALA A 110 0.20 9.29 -11.78
CA ALA A 110 1.11 8.85 -10.70
C ALA A 110 0.86 9.54 -9.37
N GLY A 111 0.27 10.75 -9.38
CA GLY A 111 0.07 11.55 -8.17
C GLY A 111 1.35 12.17 -7.61
N VAL A 112 2.47 11.96 -8.26
CA VAL A 112 3.78 12.53 -7.93
C VAL A 112 4.55 12.85 -9.21
N PRO A 113 5.44 13.86 -9.21
CA PRO A 113 6.23 14.17 -10.40
C PRO A 113 7.14 13.02 -10.81
N GLY A 114 7.16 12.70 -12.11
CA GLY A 114 8.08 11.73 -12.70
C GLY A 114 7.77 10.27 -12.41
N GLY A 115 6.70 9.99 -11.68
CA GLY A 115 6.37 8.62 -11.29
C GLY A 115 5.42 7.94 -12.25
N HIS A 116 5.08 6.70 -11.89
CA HIS A 116 4.10 5.87 -12.59
C HIS A 116 3.13 5.27 -11.58
N ALA A 117 1.87 5.12 -12.00
CA ALA A 117 0.90 4.37 -11.21
C ALA A 117 1.21 2.88 -11.32
N ALA A 118 0.96 2.14 -10.25
CA ALA A 118 1.23 0.71 -10.18
C ALA A 118 0.02 -0.08 -9.69
N GLY A 119 -0.07 -1.30 -10.17
CA GLY A 119 -0.81 -2.37 -9.53
C GLY A 119 0.19 -3.37 -8.95
N ALA A 120 -0.30 -4.49 -8.46
CA ALA A 120 0.57 -5.48 -7.85
C ALA A 120 0.01 -6.90 -7.96
N LEU A 121 0.91 -7.86 -8.16
CA LEU A 121 0.64 -9.26 -7.86
C LEU A 121 1.20 -9.52 -6.48
N ILE A 122 0.33 -9.78 -5.52
CA ILE A 122 0.72 -9.99 -4.12
C ILE A 122 0.54 -11.46 -3.80
N THR A 123 1.63 -12.15 -3.48
CA THR A 123 1.58 -13.50 -2.93
C THR A 123 1.73 -13.39 -1.42
N PHE A 124 0.68 -13.76 -0.71
CA PHE A 124 0.57 -13.59 0.74
C PHE A 124 0.24 -14.94 1.36
N PHE A 125 1.21 -15.53 2.04
CA PHE A 125 1.11 -16.86 2.65
C PHE A 125 0.53 -17.88 1.68
N GLY A 126 1.12 -17.97 0.48
CA GLY A 126 0.79 -18.98 -0.53
C GLY A 126 -0.38 -18.65 -1.44
N LYS A 127 -1.10 -17.54 -1.21
CA LYS A 127 -2.21 -17.11 -2.05
C LYS A 127 -1.84 -15.87 -2.82
N THR A 128 -2.15 -15.83 -4.12
CA THR A 128 -1.81 -14.71 -5.00
C THR A 128 -3.06 -13.90 -5.34
N ILE A 129 -2.94 -12.59 -5.16
CA ILE A 129 -3.99 -11.61 -5.46
C ILE A 129 -3.44 -10.63 -6.48
N TYR A 130 -4.23 -10.33 -7.51
CA TYR A 130 -3.94 -9.23 -8.41
C TYR A 130 -4.72 -7.99 -7.95
N TYR A 131 -3.98 -6.96 -7.58
CA TYR A 131 -4.54 -5.64 -7.29
C TYR A 131 -4.23 -4.72 -8.47
N ALA A 132 -5.26 -4.32 -9.19
CA ALA A 132 -5.10 -3.52 -10.39
C ALA A 132 -4.62 -2.08 -10.12
N GLY A 133 -4.68 -1.63 -8.87
CA GLY A 133 -4.51 -0.23 -8.54
C GLY A 133 -5.73 0.55 -8.99
N GLU A 134 -5.52 1.65 -9.68
CA GLU A 134 -6.59 2.41 -10.29
C GLU A 134 -6.33 2.49 -11.79
N ILE A 135 -7.37 2.22 -12.59
CA ILE A 135 -7.29 2.22 -14.06
C ILE A 135 -8.31 3.20 -14.62
N GLY A 136 -7.85 4.08 -15.49
CA GLY A 136 -8.75 5.04 -16.16
C GLY A 136 -8.70 6.46 -15.68
#